data_0d224dc6a437c349ca15d478aa86ee70
#
_entry.id   0d224dc6a437c349ca15d478aa86ee70
#
_cell.length_a   1.000
_cell.length_b   1.000
_cell.length_c   1.000
_cell.angle_alpha   90.00
_cell.angle_beta   90.00
_cell.angle_gamma   90.00
#
_symmetry.space_group_name_H-M   'P 1'
#
loop_
_entity.id
_entity.type
_entity.pdbx_description
1 polymer ?
#
loop_
_entity_poly.entity_id
_entity_poly.type
_entity_poly.pdbx_seq_one_letter_code
_entity_poly.pdbx_strand_id
1 'polypeptide(L)'
;MTSVTLLHTADMHNRLTAQAAEQLHEIREQNHALLLDSGDAIGALNVTVRRSEPIIELMNISGYTAMAIGNREYFFRKWGMVHKTRAAAFTILSANIQPVRGDMGHIKRWTTVTAPDGSRVGLFGLTPTMIAPGSWVERLSDMRFLPWKQAAQQAVTALRGQVDWVIALSHLGQQRDQRLLELFPQIDVILGGHSHPQITKIEELSGTLTSYPRPYAKEAVLITLGKQQDAIHYDSRVIELL
;
A
#
# COMPACT_ATOMS: atom_id res chain seq x y z
N MET A 1 -5.11 -9.40 24.16
CA MET A 1 -5.66 -8.52 23.10
C MET A 1 -4.51 -8.09 22.23
N THR A 2 -4.58 -8.32 20.94
CA THR A 2 -3.63 -7.75 19.98
C THR A 2 -4.19 -6.42 19.49
N SER A 3 -3.38 -5.38 19.46
CA SER A 3 -3.76 -4.08 18.91
C SER A 3 -2.70 -3.63 17.91
N VAL A 4 -3.07 -2.81 16.95
CA VAL A 4 -2.13 -2.19 16.02
C VAL A 4 -2.63 -0.80 15.64
N THR A 5 -1.72 0.16 15.56
CA THR A 5 -2.04 1.49 15.05
C THR A 5 -1.43 1.67 13.66
N LEU A 6 -2.25 2.11 12.73
CA LEU A 6 -1.89 2.37 11.33
C LEU A 6 -2.07 3.86 11.03
N LEU A 7 -1.14 4.44 10.27
CA LEU A 7 -1.29 5.76 9.68
C LEU A 7 -1.27 5.57 8.16
N HIS A 8 -2.35 5.95 7.48
CA HIS A 8 -2.58 5.63 6.09
C HIS A 8 -2.63 6.87 5.20
N THR A 9 -1.85 6.83 4.11
CA THR A 9 -1.91 7.78 2.99
C THR A 9 -2.10 7.05 1.67
N ALA A 10 -2.61 7.74 0.65
CA ALA A 10 -2.74 7.23 -0.71
C ALA A 10 -2.77 8.37 -1.73
N ASP A 11 -2.42 8.08 -2.98
CA ASP A 11 -2.61 8.99 -4.12
C ASP A 11 -1.98 10.39 -3.90
N MET A 12 -0.81 10.46 -3.31
CA MET A 12 -0.16 11.74 -2.96
C MET A 12 0.30 12.54 -4.20
N HIS A 13 0.58 11.85 -5.33
CA HIS A 13 0.93 12.47 -6.63
C HIS A 13 1.98 13.59 -6.53
N ASN A 14 3.05 13.34 -5.75
CA ASN A 14 4.15 14.29 -5.53
C ASN A 14 3.71 15.62 -4.88
N ARG A 15 2.67 15.59 -4.04
CA ARG A 15 2.14 16.76 -3.32
C ARG A 15 2.52 16.78 -1.84
N LEU A 16 3.22 15.77 -1.34
CA LEU A 16 3.72 15.78 0.04
C LEU A 16 4.71 16.95 0.20
N THR A 17 4.45 17.82 1.16
CA THR A 17 5.34 18.94 1.54
C THR A 17 6.33 18.49 2.61
N ALA A 18 7.41 19.22 2.83
CA ALA A 18 8.33 18.95 3.92
C ALA A 18 7.63 19.05 5.29
N GLN A 19 6.75 20.05 5.45
CA GLN A 19 5.98 20.26 6.67
C GLN A 19 5.02 19.10 6.95
N ALA A 20 4.30 18.62 5.92
CA ALA A 20 3.43 17.45 6.05
C ALA A 20 4.23 16.16 6.33
N ALA A 21 5.44 16.04 5.80
CA ALA A 21 6.32 14.90 6.08
C ALA A 21 6.77 14.88 7.56
N GLU A 22 7.12 16.03 8.12
CA GLU A 22 7.43 16.18 9.55
C GLU A 22 6.19 15.88 10.40
N GLN A 23 5.03 16.41 10.03
CA GLN A 23 3.77 16.14 10.72
C GLN A 23 3.44 14.63 10.73
N LEU A 24 3.59 13.94 9.60
CA LEU A 24 3.39 12.49 9.54
C LEU A 24 4.38 11.73 10.43
N HIS A 25 5.64 12.16 10.47
CA HIS A 25 6.65 11.60 11.35
C HIS A 25 6.26 11.74 12.82
N GLU A 26 5.89 12.94 13.26
CA GLU A 26 5.47 13.20 14.64
C GLU A 26 4.25 12.36 15.04
N ILE A 27 3.22 12.33 14.18
CA ILE A 27 2.00 11.55 14.45
C ILE A 27 2.32 10.05 14.54
N ARG A 28 3.16 9.54 13.63
CA ARG A 28 3.62 8.15 13.64
C ARG A 28 4.32 7.82 14.96
N GLU A 29 5.27 8.66 15.41
CA GLU A 29 6.02 8.43 16.64
C GLU A 29 5.12 8.51 17.89
N GLN A 30 4.27 9.55 18.00
CA GLN A 30 3.36 9.74 19.13
C GLN A 30 2.35 8.63 19.30
N ASN A 31 1.94 7.99 18.22
CA ASN A 31 0.93 6.92 18.22
C ASN A 31 1.54 5.53 18.02
N HIS A 32 2.86 5.41 17.93
CA HIS A 32 3.55 4.15 17.63
C HIS A 32 2.96 3.44 16.40
N ALA A 33 2.65 4.21 15.35
CA ALA A 33 1.91 3.72 14.20
C ALA A 33 2.82 3.12 13.12
N LEU A 34 2.31 2.15 12.37
CA LEU A 34 2.87 1.76 11.08
C LEU A 34 2.37 2.74 10.02
N LEU A 35 3.26 3.53 9.42
CA LEU A 35 2.92 4.48 8.35
C LEU A 35 2.98 3.75 7.00
N LEU A 36 1.82 3.68 6.33
CA LEU A 36 1.58 2.85 5.14
C LEU A 36 0.98 3.68 4.01
N ASP A 37 1.38 3.42 2.77
CA ASP A 37 0.85 4.09 1.58
C ASP A 37 0.30 3.09 0.56
N SER A 38 -0.84 3.41 -0.04
CA SER A 38 -1.52 2.53 -0.99
C SER A 38 -1.20 2.80 -2.46
N GLY A 39 -0.10 3.54 -2.72
CA GLY A 39 0.42 3.79 -4.07
C GLY A 39 0.01 5.12 -4.69
N ASP A 40 0.55 5.37 -5.87
CA ASP A 40 0.45 6.66 -6.58
C ASP A 40 1.01 7.84 -5.76
N ALA A 41 2.07 7.59 -4.99
CA ALA A 41 2.78 8.63 -4.27
C ALA A 41 3.53 9.55 -5.23
N ILE A 42 4.20 9.00 -6.24
CA ILE A 42 4.97 9.77 -7.21
C ILE A 42 4.10 10.45 -8.27
N GLY A 43 4.61 11.55 -8.86
CA GLY A 43 3.89 12.28 -9.90
C GLY A 43 4.34 11.95 -11.33
N ALA A 44 5.30 11.03 -11.50
CA ALA A 44 5.88 10.72 -12.80
C ALA A 44 4.90 9.93 -13.69
N LEU A 45 4.97 10.17 -15.01
CA LEU A 45 4.24 9.38 -16.00
C LEU A 45 4.88 8.00 -16.20
N ASN A 46 4.10 7.06 -16.74
CA ASN A 46 4.52 5.67 -16.97
C ASN A 46 5.69 5.50 -17.96
N VAL A 47 6.03 6.54 -18.70
CA VAL A 47 7.12 6.60 -19.66
C VAL A 47 8.26 7.52 -19.24
N THR A 48 8.17 8.14 -18.06
CA THR A 48 9.15 9.08 -17.53
C THR A 48 9.91 8.48 -16.37
N VAL A 49 11.24 8.52 -16.42
CA VAL A 49 12.12 8.18 -15.29
C VAL A 49 12.94 9.43 -14.96
N ARG A 50 12.83 9.88 -13.72
CA ARG A 50 13.65 10.98 -13.19
C ARG A 50 14.89 10.42 -12.52
N ARG A 51 15.92 11.27 -12.35
CA ARG A 51 17.13 10.89 -11.60
C ARG A 51 16.82 10.53 -10.15
N SER A 52 15.89 11.25 -9.54
CA SER A 52 15.31 10.97 -8.22
C SER A 52 13.83 11.34 -8.22
N GLU A 53 13.06 10.73 -7.33
CA GLU A 53 11.69 11.10 -7.05
C GLU A 53 11.67 11.78 -5.66
N PRO A 54 11.58 13.13 -5.61
CA PRO A 54 11.76 13.89 -4.36
C PRO A 54 10.81 13.46 -3.24
N ILE A 55 9.60 13.02 -3.59
CA ILE A 55 8.63 12.56 -2.60
C ILE A 55 9.13 11.32 -1.84
N ILE A 56 9.92 10.45 -2.47
CA ILE A 56 10.50 9.27 -1.79
C ILE A 56 11.43 9.69 -0.65
N GLU A 57 12.18 10.78 -0.82
CA GLU A 57 13.02 11.33 0.25
C GLU A 57 12.18 11.87 1.42
N LEU A 58 11.08 12.58 1.12
CA LEU A 58 10.13 13.03 2.14
C LEU A 58 9.45 11.85 2.85
N MET A 59 9.08 10.81 2.12
CA MET A 59 8.53 9.59 2.71
C MET A 59 9.55 8.87 3.60
N ASN A 60 10.85 8.87 3.25
CA ASN A 60 11.90 8.35 4.11
C ASN A 60 11.99 9.16 5.42
N ILE A 61 11.91 10.49 5.35
CA ILE A 61 11.90 11.38 6.53
C ILE A 61 10.67 11.09 7.41
N SER A 62 9.50 10.92 6.80
CA SER A 62 8.27 10.56 7.53
C SER A 62 8.35 9.20 8.22
N GLY A 63 9.27 8.32 7.80
CA GLY A 63 9.46 7.00 8.37
C GLY A 63 8.42 5.98 7.92
N TYR A 64 8.05 5.99 6.63
CA TYR A 64 7.15 4.98 6.07
C TYR A 64 7.65 3.56 6.33
N THR A 65 6.72 2.65 6.58
CA THR A 65 6.97 1.22 6.78
C THR A 65 6.90 0.47 5.46
N ALA A 66 5.86 0.74 4.67
CA ALA A 66 5.66 0.14 3.36
C ALA A 66 4.78 1.00 2.44
N MET A 67 4.93 0.79 1.13
CA MET A 67 4.11 1.39 0.08
C MET A 67 3.75 0.34 -0.97
N ALA A 68 2.50 0.33 -1.44
CA ALA A 68 2.13 -0.43 -2.63
C ALA A 68 2.55 0.30 -3.91
N ILE A 69 2.76 -0.46 -4.98
CA ILE A 69 2.92 0.12 -6.32
C ILE A 69 1.55 0.46 -6.88
N GLY A 70 1.35 1.75 -7.20
CA GLY A 70 0.24 2.24 -7.98
C GLY A 70 0.56 2.32 -9.48
N ASN A 71 -0.30 3.01 -10.25
CA ASN A 71 -0.06 3.18 -11.67
C ASN A 71 1.00 4.26 -11.98
N ARG A 72 1.34 5.14 -11.04
CA ARG A 72 2.40 6.15 -11.21
C ARG A 72 3.79 5.60 -10.96
N GLU A 73 3.98 4.69 -10.00
CA GLU A 73 5.23 3.96 -9.80
C GLU A 73 5.50 3.03 -10.98
N TYR A 74 4.47 2.50 -11.65
CA TYR A 74 4.63 1.69 -12.83
C TYR A 74 5.41 2.44 -13.93
N PHE A 75 6.29 1.70 -14.61
CA PHE A 75 6.95 2.09 -15.84
C PHE A 75 6.85 0.94 -16.83
N PHE A 76 6.76 1.21 -18.12
CA PHE A 76 6.51 0.18 -19.13
C PHE A 76 7.64 -0.88 -19.22
N ARG A 77 8.80 -0.64 -18.61
CA ARG A 77 9.89 -1.61 -18.44
C ARG A 77 10.24 -1.78 -16.96
N LYS A 78 10.51 -3.03 -16.55
CA LYS A 78 10.86 -3.40 -15.17
C LYS A 78 11.94 -2.51 -14.57
N TRP A 79 13.04 -2.26 -15.30
CA TRP A 79 14.14 -1.45 -14.76
C TRP A 79 13.71 -0.04 -14.36
N GLY A 80 12.80 0.57 -15.11
CA GLY A 80 12.34 1.92 -14.81
C GLY A 80 11.44 1.97 -13.57
N MET A 81 10.59 0.96 -13.36
CA MET A 81 9.79 0.84 -12.13
C MET A 81 10.68 0.63 -10.91
N VAL A 82 11.67 -0.27 -11.00
CA VAL A 82 12.66 -0.50 -9.95
C VAL A 82 13.46 0.78 -9.69
N HIS A 83 13.84 1.52 -10.75
CA HIS A 83 14.59 2.77 -10.62
C HIS A 83 13.79 3.87 -9.90
N LYS A 84 12.50 4.03 -10.20
CA LYS A 84 11.65 5.07 -9.58
C LYS A 84 11.57 4.94 -8.06
N THR A 85 11.58 3.71 -7.55
CA THR A 85 11.39 3.40 -6.12
C THR A 85 12.69 3.05 -5.39
N ARG A 86 13.85 3.09 -6.07
CA ARG A 86 15.14 2.61 -5.53
C ARG A 86 15.64 3.35 -4.29
N ALA A 87 15.24 4.62 -4.12
CA ALA A 87 15.66 5.45 -2.99
C ALA A 87 14.80 5.23 -1.73
N ALA A 88 13.75 4.39 -1.81
CA ALA A 88 12.91 4.10 -0.67
C ALA A 88 13.69 3.31 0.41
N ALA A 89 13.72 3.84 1.63
CA ALA A 89 14.23 3.16 2.82
C ALA A 89 13.19 2.22 3.45
N PHE A 90 12.00 2.16 2.88
CA PHE A 90 10.87 1.35 3.30
C PHE A 90 10.53 0.27 2.26
N THR A 91 9.67 -0.68 2.65
CA THR A 91 9.34 -1.80 1.76
C THR A 91 8.38 -1.40 0.64
N ILE A 92 8.74 -1.71 -0.60
CA ILE A 92 7.87 -1.54 -1.78
C ILE A 92 7.18 -2.87 -2.09
N LEU A 93 5.85 -2.83 -2.28
CA LEU A 93 5.01 -4.03 -2.37
C LEU A 93 4.19 -4.09 -3.67
N SER A 94 4.23 -5.24 -4.35
CA SER A 94 3.24 -5.62 -5.37
C SER A 94 3.16 -7.14 -5.52
N ALA A 95 2.09 -7.75 -5.06
CA ALA A 95 1.90 -9.20 -5.14
C ALA A 95 1.62 -9.70 -6.56
N ASN A 96 1.06 -8.84 -7.42
CA ASN A 96 0.62 -9.22 -8.74
C ASN A 96 1.54 -8.81 -9.90
N ILE A 97 2.65 -8.10 -9.63
CA ILE A 97 3.69 -7.88 -10.64
C ILE A 97 4.80 -8.92 -10.46
N GLN A 98 5.16 -9.58 -11.55
CA GLN A 98 6.23 -10.57 -11.57
C GLN A 98 7.23 -10.29 -12.71
N PRO A 99 8.50 -10.64 -12.54
CA PRO A 99 9.47 -10.55 -13.65
C PRO A 99 9.20 -11.65 -14.67
N VAL A 100 9.50 -11.38 -15.93
CA VAL A 100 9.61 -12.43 -16.96
C VAL A 100 10.99 -13.09 -16.86
N ARG A 101 12.01 -12.29 -16.55
CA ARG A 101 13.40 -12.75 -16.34
C ARG A 101 14.00 -12.12 -15.09
N GLY A 102 14.86 -12.88 -14.38
CA GLY A 102 15.52 -12.42 -13.15
C GLY A 102 14.51 -12.16 -12.01
N ASP A 103 14.73 -11.10 -11.24
CA ASP A 103 13.95 -10.72 -10.07
C ASP A 103 13.33 -9.30 -10.21
N MET A 104 12.63 -8.86 -9.17
CA MET A 104 12.01 -7.53 -9.08
C MET A 104 12.86 -6.56 -8.25
N GLY A 105 14.13 -6.89 -7.96
CA GLY A 105 15.00 -6.07 -7.12
C GLY A 105 14.46 -5.96 -5.69
N HIS A 106 14.32 -4.73 -5.20
CA HIS A 106 13.82 -4.44 -3.84
C HIS A 106 12.28 -4.54 -3.69
N ILE A 107 11.55 -4.73 -4.81
CA ILE A 107 10.08 -4.84 -4.79
C ILE A 107 9.69 -6.24 -4.34
N LYS A 108 8.95 -6.33 -3.24
CA LYS A 108 8.49 -7.58 -2.65
C LYS A 108 7.01 -7.83 -2.97
N ARG A 109 6.60 -9.07 -2.93
CA ARG A 109 5.19 -9.44 -3.09
C ARG A 109 4.39 -9.17 -1.82
N TRP A 110 4.96 -9.55 -0.68
CA TRP A 110 4.47 -9.34 0.68
C TRP A 110 5.64 -9.28 1.64
N THR A 111 5.36 -8.84 2.85
CA THR A 111 6.32 -8.80 3.96
C THR A 111 5.60 -8.99 5.28
N THR A 112 6.34 -9.34 6.30
CA THR A 112 5.87 -9.32 7.69
C THR A 112 6.68 -8.28 8.45
N VAL A 113 6.00 -7.47 9.24
CA VAL A 113 6.60 -6.50 10.15
C VAL A 113 6.10 -6.73 11.57
N THR A 114 6.89 -6.37 12.56
CA THR A 114 6.45 -6.36 13.96
C THR A 114 6.04 -4.94 14.31
N ALA A 115 4.80 -4.76 14.71
CA ALA A 115 4.30 -3.48 15.20
C ALA A 115 4.88 -3.17 16.60
N PRO A 116 4.89 -1.89 17.04
CA PRO A 116 5.45 -1.50 18.33
C PRO A 116 4.82 -2.20 19.55
N ASP A 117 3.55 -2.64 19.45
CA ASP A 117 2.88 -3.43 20.47
C ASP A 117 3.30 -4.93 20.50
N GLY A 118 4.19 -5.35 19.58
CA GLY A 118 4.64 -6.71 19.41
C GLY A 118 3.81 -7.55 18.44
N SER A 119 2.67 -7.06 17.93
CA SER A 119 1.86 -7.76 16.96
C SER A 119 2.60 -7.99 15.64
N ARG A 120 2.41 -9.15 15.04
CA ARG A 120 2.94 -9.48 13.72
C ARG A 120 1.93 -9.07 12.65
N VAL A 121 2.35 -8.20 11.73
CA VAL A 121 1.51 -7.65 10.66
C VAL A 121 2.02 -8.13 9.32
N GLY A 122 1.19 -8.85 8.59
CA GLY A 122 1.43 -9.24 7.20
C GLY A 122 0.90 -8.18 6.24
N LEU A 123 1.77 -7.65 5.40
CA LEU A 123 1.47 -6.62 4.42
C LEU A 123 1.64 -7.18 3.02
N PHE A 124 0.72 -6.90 2.10
CA PHE A 124 0.89 -7.17 0.68
C PHE A 124 0.32 -6.04 -0.18
N GLY A 125 0.91 -5.80 -1.36
CA GLY A 125 0.48 -4.77 -2.30
C GLY A 125 -0.32 -5.34 -3.46
N LEU A 126 -1.33 -4.61 -3.96
CA LEU A 126 -2.05 -4.93 -5.18
C LEU A 126 -2.05 -3.73 -6.13
N THR A 127 -1.58 -3.96 -7.36
CA THR A 127 -1.41 -2.94 -8.41
C THR A 127 -2.44 -3.14 -9.52
N PRO A 128 -3.00 -2.08 -10.14
CA PRO A 128 -3.85 -2.22 -11.33
C PRO A 128 -3.10 -2.94 -12.45
N THR A 129 -3.83 -3.74 -13.24
CA THR A 129 -3.25 -4.44 -14.39
C THR A 129 -2.91 -3.43 -15.49
N MET A 130 -1.62 -3.23 -15.76
CA MET A 130 -1.11 -2.29 -16.77
C MET A 130 -0.71 -2.98 -18.07
N ILE A 131 -0.50 -4.29 -18.05
CA ILE A 131 -0.18 -5.11 -19.22
C ILE A 131 -1.17 -6.26 -19.27
N ALA A 132 -1.80 -6.44 -20.44
CA ALA A 132 -2.72 -7.56 -20.63
C ALA A 132 -1.98 -8.91 -20.46
N PRO A 133 -2.46 -9.80 -19.58
CA PRO A 133 -1.84 -11.10 -19.36
C PRO A 133 -1.69 -11.90 -20.64
N GLY A 134 -0.51 -12.53 -20.84
CA GLY A 134 -0.20 -13.33 -22.01
C GLY A 134 0.13 -12.52 -23.29
N SER A 135 0.13 -11.19 -23.23
CA SER A 135 0.49 -10.35 -24.38
C SER A 135 2.00 -10.35 -24.65
N TRP A 136 2.39 -10.08 -25.90
CA TRP A 136 3.81 -9.95 -26.27
C TRP A 136 4.52 -8.81 -25.53
N VAL A 137 3.75 -7.84 -25.02
CA VAL A 137 4.25 -6.71 -24.22
C VAL A 137 4.94 -7.18 -22.93
N GLU A 138 4.53 -8.32 -22.36
CA GLU A 138 5.18 -8.90 -21.17
C GLU A 138 6.69 -9.14 -21.40
N ARG A 139 7.04 -9.67 -22.60
CA ARG A 139 8.45 -9.92 -22.96
C ARG A 139 9.22 -8.64 -23.19
N LEU A 140 8.58 -7.62 -23.77
CA LEU A 140 9.20 -6.34 -24.03
C LEU A 140 9.42 -5.55 -22.74
N SER A 141 8.46 -5.59 -21.84
CA SER A 141 8.51 -4.91 -20.55
C SER A 141 9.36 -5.64 -19.50
N ASP A 142 9.65 -6.92 -19.75
CA ASP A 142 10.25 -7.86 -18.77
C ASP A 142 9.42 -8.01 -17.49
N MET A 143 8.10 -7.79 -17.58
CA MET A 143 7.12 -7.92 -16.50
C MET A 143 5.84 -8.56 -17.00
N ARG A 144 5.15 -9.27 -16.10
CA ARG A 144 3.79 -9.77 -16.30
C ARG A 144 2.94 -9.47 -15.08
N PHE A 145 1.64 -9.29 -15.33
CA PHE A 145 0.67 -9.09 -14.28
C PHE A 145 -0.12 -10.38 -14.04
N LEU A 146 -0.06 -10.90 -12.83
CA LEU A 146 -0.99 -11.95 -12.41
C LEU A 146 -2.38 -11.33 -12.22
N PRO A 147 -3.45 -12.09 -12.44
CA PRO A 147 -4.77 -11.70 -11.99
C PRO A 147 -4.74 -11.37 -10.49
N TRP A 148 -5.27 -10.21 -10.11
CA TRP A 148 -5.20 -9.73 -8.72
C TRP A 148 -5.82 -10.72 -7.71
N LYS A 149 -6.87 -11.45 -8.11
CA LYS A 149 -7.48 -12.51 -7.29
C LYS A 149 -6.48 -13.63 -6.97
N GLN A 150 -5.73 -14.06 -7.96
CA GLN A 150 -4.71 -15.10 -7.78
C GLN A 150 -3.57 -14.60 -6.89
N ALA A 151 -3.14 -13.36 -7.07
CA ALA A 151 -2.09 -12.76 -6.27
C ALA A 151 -2.52 -12.57 -4.80
N ALA A 152 -3.75 -12.10 -4.57
CA ALA A 152 -4.34 -11.97 -3.24
C ALA A 152 -4.44 -13.34 -2.55
N GLN A 153 -4.93 -14.38 -3.25
CA GLN A 153 -4.98 -15.74 -2.70
C GLN A 153 -3.60 -16.22 -2.26
N GLN A 154 -2.57 -16.02 -3.08
CA GLN A 154 -1.21 -16.42 -2.75
C GLN A 154 -0.66 -15.65 -1.54
N ALA A 155 -0.91 -14.34 -1.46
CA ALA A 155 -0.47 -13.52 -0.34
C ALA A 155 -1.17 -13.91 0.97
N VAL A 156 -2.50 -14.06 0.94
CA VAL A 156 -3.27 -14.49 2.12
C VAL A 156 -2.84 -15.87 2.58
N THR A 157 -2.66 -16.82 1.67
CA THR A 157 -2.17 -18.18 2.01
C THR A 157 -0.78 -18.15 2.64
N ALA A 158 0.11 -17.28 2.16
CA ALA A 158 1.46 -17.17 2.70
C ALA A 158 1.53 -16.47 4.06
N LEU A 159 0.60 -15.54 4.33
CA LEU A 159 0.62 -14.71 5.54
C LEU A 159 -0.26 -15.30 6.65
N ARG A 160 -1.45 -15.80 6.32
CA ARG A 160 -2.41 -16.30 7.32
C ARG A 160 -1.81 -17.48 8.11
N GLY A 161 -2.03 -17.47 9.42
CA GLY A 161 -1.44 -18.43 10.34
C GLY A 161 -0.01 -18.12 10.79
N GLN A 162 0.62 -17.09 10.22
CA GLN A 162 1.95 -16.61 10.61
C GLN A 162 1.93 -15.22 11.26
N VAL A 163 0.81 -14.49 11.13
CA VAL A 163 0.66 -13.11 11.58
C VAL A 163 -0.66 -12.92 12.32
N ASP A 164 -0.74 -11.88 13.15
CA ASP A 164 -1.94 -11.48 13.88
C ASP A 164 -2.91 -10.68 12.99
N TRP A 165 -2.34 -9.88 12.06
CA TRP A 165 -3.07 -9.01 11.16
C TRP A 165 -2.64 -9.23 9.71
N VAL A 166 -3.60 -9.34 8.80
CA VAL A 166 -3.38 -9.37 7.35
C VAL A 166 -3.93 -8.08 6.74
N ILE A 167 -3.05 -7.24 6.19
CA ILE A 167 -3.39 -5.92 5.64
C ILE A 167 -3.04 -5.87 4.15
N ALA A 168 -4.03 -5.51 3.34
CA ALA A 168 -3.83 -5.25 1.91
C ALA A 168 -3.61 -3.75 1.68
N LEU A 169 -2.48 -3.39 1.06
CA LEU A 169 -2.25 -2.07 0.47
C LEU A 169 -2.73 -2.14 -0.97
N SER A 170 -3.97 -1.72 -1.22
CA SER A 170 -4.62 -1.93 -2.51
C SER A 170 -4.69 -0.66 -3.34
N HIS A 171 -4.09 -0.70 -4.54
CA HIS A 171 -4.28 0.35 -5.54
C HIS A 171 -5.27 -0.05 -6.64
N LEU A 172 -6.17 -1.01 -6.36
CA LEU A 172 -7.13 -1.51 -7.34
C LEU A 172 -8.37 -0.61 -7.51
N GLY A 173 -8.66 0.22 -6.51
CA GLY A 173 -9.84 1.08 -6.44
C GLY A 173 -11.04 0.40 -5.76
N GLN A 174 -11.92 1.21 -5.17
CA GLN A 174 -13.03 0.80 -4.30
C GLN A 174 -13.87 -0.35 -4.85
N GLN A 175 -14.23 -0.32 -6.14
CA GLN A 175 -15.06 -1.35 -6.74
C GLN A 175 -14.41 -2.74 -6.76
N ARG A 176 -13.09 -2.81 -6.97
CA ARG A 176 -12.36 -4.09 -6.92
C ARG A 176 -12.05 -4.51 -5.49
N ASP A 177 -11.82 -3.55 -4.61
CA ASP A 177 -11.58 -3.81 -3.19
C ASP A 177 -12.82 -4.36 -2.50
N GLN A 178 -14.02 -3.93 -2.89
CA GLN A 178 -15.26 -4.54 -2.43
C GLN A 178 -15.34 -6.04 -2.80
N ARG A 179 -14.89 -6.39 -4.00
CA ARG A 179 -14.80 -7.81 -4.40
C ARG A 179 -13.65 -8.55 -3.72
N LEU A 180 -12.58 -7.83 -3.34
CA LEU A 180 -11.46 -8.41 -2.61
C LEU A 180 -11.91 -8.87 -1.22
N LEU A 181 -12.65 -8.05 -0.49
CA LEU A 181 -13.16 -8.41 0.84
C LEU A 181 -14.20 -9.55 0.80
N GLU A 182 -15.06 -9.59 -0.24
CA GLU A 182 -16.03 -10.68 -0.43
C GLU A 182 -15.35 -12.05 -0.65
N LEU A 183 -14.23 -12.05 -1.39
CA LEU A 183 -13.52 -13.27 -1.76
C LEU A 183 -12.50 -13.71 -0.70
N PHE A 184 -11.99 -12.80 0.10
CA PHE A 184 -10.91 -13.04 1.05
C PHE A 184 -11.22 -12.48 2.43
N PRO A 185 -12.18 -13.05 3.16
CA PRO A 185 -12.57 -12.59 4.51
C PRO A 185 -11.44 -12.73 5.54
N GLN A 186 -10.31 -13.33 5.14
CA GLN A 186 -9.10 -13.42 5.96
C GLN A 186 -8.28 -12.13 5.97
N ILE A 187 -8.60 -11.16 5.11
CA ILE A 187 -7.98 -9.85 5.13
C ILE A 187 -8.66 -9.03 6.21
N ASP A 188 -7.91 -8.57 7.18
CA ASP A 188 -8.44 -7.80 8.30
C ASP A 188 -8.67 -6.32 7.94
N VAL A 189 -7.79 -5.76 7.08
CA VAL A 189 -7.83 -4.35 6.65
C VAL A 189 -7.47 -4.21 5.18
N ILE A 190 -8.21 -3.39 4.46
CA ILE A 190 -7.86 -2.89 3.13
C ILE A 190 -7.57 -1.39 3.22
N LEU A 191 -6.31 -1.02 3.04
CA LEU A 191 -5.88 0.35 2.84
C LEU A 191 -5.88 0.63 1.34
N GLY A 192 -6.85 1.41 0.85
CA GLY A 192 -7.14 1.57 -0.56
C GLY A 192 -6.71 2.91 -1.14
N GLY A 193 -6.42 2.93 -2.45
CA GLY A 193 -6.12 4.10 -3.26
C GLY A 193 -6.84 4.07 -4.61
N HIS A 194 -6.33 4.84 -5.59
CA HIS A 194 -6.77 4.89 -6.98
C HIS A 194 -8.13 5.56 -7.25
N SER A 195 -9.07 5.46 -6.32
CA SER A 195 -10.45 5.94 -6.53
C SER A 195 -10.64 7.44 -6.32
N HIS A 196 -9.65 8.13 -5.75
CA HIS A 196 -9.67 9.57 -5.49
C HIS A 196 -10.99 10.07 -4.88
N PRO A 197 -11.40 9.60 -3.70
CA PRO A 197 -12.67 9.99 -3.11
C PRO A 197 -12.68 11.50 -2.79
N GLN A 198 -13.85 12.13 -2.91
CA GLN A 198 -14.04 13.55 -2.55
C GLN A 198 -14.03 13.77 -1.04
N ILE A 199 -14.42 12.74 -0.30
CA ILE A 199 -14.46 12.71 1.17
C ILE A 199 -13.76 11.41 1.59
N THR A 200 -12.91 11.47 2.61
CA THR A 200 -12.28 10.27 3.20
C THR A 200 -13.33 9.26 3.62
N LYS A 201 -13.13 8.02 3.24
CA LYS A 201 -14.04 6.91 3.57
C LYS A 201 -13.33 5.93 4.48
N ILE A 202 -13.99 5.61 5.58
CA ILE A 202 -13.56 4.59 6.54
C ILE A 202 -14.82 3.78 6.84
N GLU A 203 -14.84 2.53 6.43
CA GLU A 203 -16.03 1.68 6.51
C GLU A 203 -15.65 0.27 6.93
N GLU A 204 -16.43 -0.35 7.79
CA GLU A 204 -16.33 -1.78 8.06
C GLU A 204 -17.39 -2.52 7.24
N LEU A 205 -16.93 -3.43 6.40
CA LEU A 205 -17.76 -4.23 5.53
C LEU A 205 -17.42 -5.72 5.72
N SER A 206 -18.39 -6.51 6.15
CA SER A 206 -18.24 -7.97 6.33
C SER A 206 -17.05 -8.36 7.24
N GLY A 207 -16.78 -7.57 8.28
CA GLY A 207 -15.69 -7.82 9.23
C GLY A 207 -14.30 -7.36 8.73
N THR A 208 -14.21 -6.71 7.58
CA THR A 208 -12.98 -6.09 7.06
C THR A 208 -13.10 -4.57 7.12
N LEU A 209 -12.10 -3.91 7.71
CA LEU A 209 -12.02 -2.45 7.70
C LEU A 209 -11.45 -1.97 6.36
N THR A 210 -12.04 -0.93 5.78
CA THR A 210 -11.54 -0.26 4.59
C THR A 210 -11.25 1.20 4.87
N SER A 211 -10.17 1.74 4.29
CA SER A 211 -9.78 3.15 4.44
C SER A 211 -9.33 3.72 3.10
N TYR A 212 -9.87 4.88 2.73
CA TYR A 212 -9.53 5.64 1.52
C TYR A 212 -9.40 7.13 1.86
N PRO A 213 -8.20 7.65 2.13
CA PRO A 213 -7.97 9.08 2.36
C PRO A 213 -8.21 9.90 1.10
N ARG A 214 -8.47 11.20 1.24
CA ARG A 214 -8.49 12.11 0.10
C ARG A 214 -7.10 12.19 -0.54
N PRO A 215 -7.03 12.24 -1.89
CA PRO A 215 -5.76 12.26 -2.63
C PRO A 215 -5.00 13.58 -2.47
N TYR A 216 -3.79 13.61 -3.05
CA TYR A 216 -2.93 14.80 -3.16
C TYR A 216 -2.32 15.27 -1.83
N ALA A 217 -2.02 14.33 -0.93
CA ALA A 217 -1.48 14.58 0.40
C ALA A 217 -2.33 15.60 1.20
N LYS A 218 -3.65 15.58 1.03
CA LYS A 218 -4.56 16.45 1.79
C LYS A 218 -4.84 15.91 3.17
N GLU A 219 -4.84 14.59 3.31
CA GLU A 219 -5.21 13.90 4.55
C GLU A 219 -4.40 12.63 4.74
N ALA A 220 -4.27 12.25 6.00
CA ALA A 220 -3.91 10.92 6.44
C ALA A 220 -5.01 10.38 7.36
N VAL A 221 -5.12 9.07 7.46
CA VAL A 221 -6.07 8.41 8.37
C VAL A 221 -5.28 7.64 9.42
N LEU A 222 -5.46 8.03 10.69
CA LEU A 222 -4.96 7.28 11.83
C LEU A 222 -6.03 6.28 12.26
N ILE A 223 -5.66 5.01 12.37
CA ILE A 223 -6.57 3.91 12.70
C ILE A 223 -5.93 3.10 13.82
N THR A 224 -6.62 2.95 14.94
CA THR A 224 -6.23 2.02 16.00
C THR A 224 -7.17 0.82 15.98
N LEU A 225 -6.61 -0.36 15.83
CA LEU A 225 -7.33 -1.62 15.71
C LEU A 225 -7.08 -2.47 16.95
N GLY A 226 -8.11 -3.16 17.40
CA GLY A 226 -8.03 -4.19 18.42
C GLY A 226 -8.80 -5.44 17.98
N LYS A 227 -8.29 -6.63 18.33
CA LYS A 227 -9.00 -7.91 18.15
C LYS A 227 -9.39 -8.49 19.49
N GLN A 228 -10.69 -8.79 19.64
CA GLN A 228 -11.22 -9.50 20.78
C GLN A 228 -12.17 -10.59 20.27
N GLN A 229 -11.87 -11.86 20.54
CA GLN A 229 -12.66 -13.01 20.10
C GLN A 229 -12.99 -12.99 18.59
N ASP A 230 -11.97 -12.67 17.76
CA ASP A 230 -12.04 -12.53 16.29
C ASP A 230 -12.89 -11.35 15.77
N ALA A 231 -13.54 -10.57 16.64
CA ALA A 231 -14.16 -9.31 16.25
C ALA A 231 -13.12 -8.18 16.20
N ILE A 232 -13.13 -7.41 15.13
CA ILE A 232 -12.28 -6.23 14.98
C ILE A 232 -13.04 -5.03 15.57
N HIS A 233 -12.38 -4.34 16.50
CA HIS A 233 -12.81 -3.04 17.00
C HIS A 233 -11.82 -2.00 16.49
N TYR A 234 -12.31 -0.86 16.08
CA TYR A 234 -11.44 0.22 15.60
C TYR A 234 -11.90 1.59 16.09
N ASP A 235 -10.93 2.46 16.25
CA ASP A 235 -11.09 3.90 16.32
C ASP A 235 -10.33 4.53 15.16
N SER A 236 -10.84 5.64 14.61
CA SER A 236 -10.22 6.28 13.48
C SER A 236 -10.36 7.79 13.50
N ARG A 237 -9.32 8.46 13.04
CA ARG A 237 -9.26 9.92 12.95
C ARG A 237 -8.67 10.34 11.62
N VAL A 238 -9.37 11.23 10.93
CA VAL A 238 -8.86 11.92 9.74
C VAL A 238 -7.99 13.09 10.18
N ILE A 239 -6.83 13.23 9.58
CA ILE A 239 -5.83 14.25 9.89
C ILE A 239 -5.59 15.05 8.61
N GLU A 240 -5.85 16.35 8.64
CA GLU A 240 -5.46 17.25 7.55
C GLU A 240 -3.94 17.47 7.56
N LEU A 241 -3.33 17.36 6.40
CA LEU A 241 -1.90 17.55 6.22
C LEU A 241 -1.60 18.98 5.81
N LEU A 242 -0.48 19.53 6.33
CA LEU A 242 -0.08 20.93 6.23
C LEU A 242 0.68 21.26 4.92
#